data_3a9ec38efa3ffbab77a761d14d7c388e
#
_entry.id   3a9ec38efa3ffbab77a761d14d7c388e
#
_cell.length_a   1.000
_cell.length_b   1.000
_cell.length_c   1.000
_cell.angle_alpha   90.00
_cell.angle_beta   90.00
_cell.angle_gamma   90.00
#
_symmetry.space_group_name_H-M   'P 1'
#
loop_
_entity.id
_entity.type
_entity.pdbx_description
1 polymer ?
#
loop_
_entity_poly.entity_id
_entity_poly.type
_entity_poly.pdbx_seq_one_letter_code
_entity_poly.pdbx_strand_id
1 'polypeptide(L)'
;MPMPTRQTLLRLGFGLLGVLASSLLIALYARGHGGGWLGFVVLLPWLLTLEARASWRQTLASAVAMSIGYTLAALGWFAEAMAAYTGLDGRIALLLLIVAAPLLQPQILAFALLRRALAERLGALPLALAVSSAWVACEWMVPKLLGDTLGHGLIEAQTLRQAADLGGAALLSLLVLLVNLALAEALRRDRDWRQRLIPLATTVAIPLLLIGYGQARLAQLATAMAEPVPMVRDAPIQSGITDYAGLRESVGSHDAVRQVLDRHFELSQVAIEQHGAEALLWSETVYPTPFGNPKSEAGAAFDAEIRAFVQARGVP
;
A
#
# COMPACT_ATOMS: atom_id res chain seq x y z
N MET A 1 -28.73 32.04 1.18
CA MET A 1 -28.36 30.85 1.95
C MET A 1 -28.23 31.24 3.42
N PRO A 2 -28.91 30.59 4.38
CA PRO A 2 -28.74 30.90 5.79
C PRO A 2 -27.29 30.62 6.22
N MET A 3 -26.73 31.53 7.00
CA MET A 3 -25.36 31.32 7.57
C MET A 3 -25.32 30.09 8.45
N PRO A 4 -24.23 29.27 8.37
CA PRO A 4 -24.11 28.11 9.21
C PRO A 4 -24.06 28.51 10.68
N THR A 5 -24.78 27.80 11.54
CA THR A 5 -24.77 28.05 12.99
C THR A 5 -23.40 27.73 13.58
N ARG A 6 -23.04 28.33 14.72
CA ARG A 6 -21.78 28.05 15.44
C ARG A 6 -21.59 26.55 15.70
N GLN A 7 -22.68 25.83 16.01
CA GLN A 7 -22.65 24.37 16.20
C GLN A 7 -22.30 23.63 14.90
N THR A 8 -22.81 24.07 13.76
CA THR A 8 -22.47 23.48 12.44
C THR A 8 -20.99 23.67 12.12
N LEU A 9 -20.45 24.87 12.36
CA LEU A 9 -19.03 25.17 12.16
C LEU A 9 -18.11 24.32 13.07
N LEU A 10 -18.48 24.15 14.34
CA LEU A 10 -17.73 23.30 15.28
C LEU A 10 -17.74 21.83 14.81
N ARG A 11 -18.88 21.28 14.39
CA ARG A 11 -18.96 19.90 13.87
C ARG A 11 -18.13 19.70 12.61
N LEU A 12 -18.14 20.65 11.69
CA LEU A 12 -17.30 20.62 10.49
C LEU A 12 -15.80 20.66 10.87
N GLY A 13 -15.43 21.51 11.81
CA GLY A 13 -14.06 21.61 12.32
C GLY A 13 -13.59 20.29 12.94
N PHE A 14 -14.40 19.66 13.80
CA PHE A 14 -14.08 18.36 14.39
C PHE A 14 -13.98 17.26 13.31
N GLY A 15 -14.89 17.24 12.33
CA GLY A 15 -14.81 16.29 11.21
C GLY A 15 -13.52 16.41 10.43
N LEU A 16 -13.10 17.63 10.11
CA LEU A 16 -11.85 17.91 9.40
C LEU A 16 -10.63 17.50 10.24
N LEU A 17 -10.62 17.81 11.54
CA LEU A 17 -9.54 17.36 12.44
C LEU A 17 -9.42 15.84 12.50
N GLY A 18 -10.54 15.12 12.51
CA GLY A 18 -10.55 13.65 12.45
C GLY A 18 -9.94 13.10 11.16
N VAL A 19 -10.28 13.71 10.01
CA VAL A 19 -9.69 13.37 8.71
C VAL A 19 -8.19 13.65 8.70
N LEU A 20 -7.76 14.84 9.12
CA LEU A 20 -6.34 15.22 9.13
C LEU A 20 -5.51 14.32 10.05
N ALA A 21 -6.02 14.01 11.25
CA ALA A 21 -5.34 13.13 12.20
C ALA A 21 -5.22 11.70 11.64
N SER A 22 -6.30 11.16 11.04
CA SER A 22 -6.24 9.85 10.39
C SER A 22 -5.28 9.84 9.19
N SER A 23 -5.28 10.90 8.38
CA SER A 23 -4.34 11.01 7.25
C SER A 23 -2.89 11.04 7.71
N LEU A 24 -2.59 11.73 8.80
CA LEU A 24 -1.24 11.73 9.40
C LEU A 24 -0.84 10.33 9.89
N LEU A 25 -1.74 9.65 10.60
CA LEU A 25 -1.48 8.27 11.06
C LEU A 25 -1.29 7.31 9.89
N ILE A 26 -2.07 7.45 8.81
CA ILE A 26 -1.90 6.66 7.58
C ILE A 26 -0.55 6.96 6.93
N ALA A 27 -0.12 8.23 6.86
CA ALA A 27 1.17 8.59 6.31
C ALA A 27 2.34 7.96 7.08
N LEU A 28 2.25 7.91 8.41
CA LEU A 28 3.24 7.23 9.26
C LEU A 28 3.19 5.71 9.08
N TYR A 29 1.99 5.13 9.07
CA TYR A 29 1.77 3.71 8.90
C TYR A 29 2.26 3.19 7.54
N ALA A 30 1.95 3.88 6.46
CA ALA A 30 2.38 3.53 5.11
C ALA A 30 3.91 3.59 4.92
N ARG A 31 4.61 4.35 5.77
CA ARG A 31 6.09 4.42 5.81
C ARG A 31 6.73 3.45 6.81
N GLY A 32 5.96 2.51 7.36
CA GLY A 32 6.46 1.52 8.31
C GLY A 32 6.70 2.03 9.73
N HIS A 33 6.37 3.30 10.03
CA HIS A 33 6.54 3.83 11.39
C HIS A 33 5.62 3.10 12.38
N GLY A 34 6.11 2.90 13.60
CA GLY A 34 5.36 2.22 14.67
C GLY A 34 5.24 0.70 14.48
N GLY A 35 6.06 0.07 13.61
CA GLY A 35 6.17 -1.38 13.48
C GLY A 35 4.85 -2.08 13.16
N GLY A 36 3.94 -1.42 12.42
CA GLY A 36 2.62 -1.96 12.06
C GLY A 36 1.51 -1.69 13.11
N TRP A 37 1.83 -1.38 14.37
CA TRP A 37 0.83 -1.16 15.42
C TRP A 37 -0.09 0.03 15.15
N LEU A 38 0.41 1.05 14.44
CA LEU A 38 -0.39 2.19 14.04
C LEU A 38 -1.60 1.78 13.18
N GLY A 39 -1.52 0.67 12.44
CA GLY A 39 -2.64 0.15 11.65
C GLY A 39 -3.93 0.00 12.46
N PHE A 40 -3.84 -0.40 13.72
CA PHE A 40 -4.99 -0.61 14.58
C PHE A 40 -5.69 0.66 15.07
N VAL A 41 -5.13 1.85 14.77
CA VAL A 41 -5.68 3.15 15.18
C VAL A 41 -5.73 4.20 14.06
N VAL A 42 -5.27 3.88 12.85
CA VAL A 42 -5.14 4.85 11.74
C VAL A 42 -6.45 5.52 11.34
N LEU A 43 -7.57 4.81 11.42
CA LEU A 43 -8.89 5.33 11.07
C LEU A 43 -9.66 5.83 12.30
N LEU A 44 -9.17 5.59 13.51
CA LEU A 44 -9.87 5.91 14.74
C LEU A 44 -10.28 7.40 14.84
N PRO A 45 -9.42 8.40 14.59
CA PRO A 45 -9.81 9.80 14.66
C PRO A 45 -10.97 10.14 13.70
N TRP A 46 -10.92 9.64 12.47
CA TRP A 46 -12.00 9.82 11.51
C TRP A 46 -13.29 9.13 11.96
N LEU A 47 -13.22 7.87 12.42
CA LEU A 47 -14.37 7.09 12.88
C LEU A 47 -15.08 7.73 14.07
N LEU A 48 -14.35 8.37 14.98
CA LEU A 48 -14.92 9.10 16.14
C LEU A 48 -15.69 10.35 15.71
N THR A 49 -15.36 10.93 14.56
CA THR A 49 -16.05 12.10 14.01
C THR A 49 -17.12 11.74 12.97
N LEU A 50 -17.12 10.51 12.46
CA LEU A 50 -18.09 10.01 11.49
C LEU A 50 -19.39 9.61 12.19
N GLU A 51 -20.29 10.58 12.39
CA GLU A 51 -21.58 10.35 13.05
C GLU A 51 -22.48 9.39 12.25
N ALA A 52 -22.99 8.34 12.91
CA ALA A 52 -23.91 7.39 12.28
C ALA A 52 -25.22 8.02 11.80
N ARG A 53 -25.64 9.13 12.42
CA ARG A 53 -26.88 9.87 12.09
C ARG A 53 -26.62 11.12 11.27
N ALA A 54 -25.43 11.32 10.73
CA ALA A 54 -25.14 12.43 9.82
C ALA A 54 -26.04 12.36 8.56
N SER A 55 -26.28 13.48 7.92
CA SER A 55 -26.97 13.48 6.62
C SER A 55 -26.11 12.79 5.56
N TRP A 56 -26.74 12.22 4.53
CA TRP A 56 -26.03 11.60 3.41
C TRP A 56 -24.98 12.53 2.77
N ARG A 57 -25.29 13.84 2.66
CA ARG A 57 -24.36 14.84 2.15
C ARG A 57 -23.13 15.00 3.05
N GLN A 58 -23.33 15.04 4.36
CA GLN A 58 -22.22 15.13 5.33
C GLN A 58 -21.37 13.86 5.31
N THR A 59 -22.00 12.68 5.27
CA THR A 59 -21.28 11.40 5.16
C THR A 59 -20.45 11.34 3.88
N LEU A 60 -21.03 11.72 2.73
CA LEU A 60 -20.33 11.75 1.46
C LEU A 60 -19.16 12.76 1.48
N ALA A 61 -19.39 13.97 1.98
CA ALA A 61 -18.34 14.99 2.09
C ALA A 61 -17.17 14.51 2.99
N SER A 62 -17.48 13.86 4.13
CA SER A 62 -16.47 13.30 5.01
C SER A 62 -15.71 12.15 4.33
N ALA A 63 -16.39 11.29 3.58
CA ALA A 63 -15.76 10.19 2.85
C ALA A 63 -14.86 10.70 1.71
N VAL A 64 -15.30 11.71 0.96
CA VAL A 64 -14.48 12.36 -0.07
C VAL A 64 -13.25 13.03 0.55
N ALA A 65 -13.43 13.78 1.64
CA ALA A 65 -12.30 14.39 2.36
C ALA A 65 -11.31 13.33 2.86
N MET A 66 -11.82 12.21 3.39
CA MET A 66 -10.97 11.10 3.83
C MET A 66 -10.28 10.40 2.67
N SER A 67 -10.94 10.23 1.51
CA SER A 67 -10.31 9.68 0.30
C SER A 67 -9.14 10.55 -0.16
N ILE A 68 -9.32 11.88 -0.16
CA ILE A 68 -8.26 12.84 -0.48
C ILE A 68 -7.12 12.72 0.53
N GLY A 69 -7.44 12.74 1.83
CA GLY A 69 -6.45 12.64 2.90
C GLY A 69 -5.65 11.33 2.83
N TYR A 70 -6.33 10.21 2.61
CA TYR A 70 -5.71 8.89 2.44
C TYR A 70 -4.79 8.86 1.22
N THR A 71 -5.27 9.32 0.07
CA THR A 71 -4.49 9.36 -1.17
C THR A 71 -3.23 10.20 -1.02
N LEU A 72 -3.35 11.40 -0.44
CA LEU A 72 -2.18 12.26 -0.21
C LEU A 72 -1.21 11.65 0.81
N ALA A 73 -1.71 10.97 1.84
CA ALA A 73 -0.90 10.32 2.85
C ALA A 73 -0.11 9.12 2.30
N ALA A 74 -0.76 8.26 1.52
CA ALA A 74 -0.17 7.03 0.99
C ALA A 74 0.55 7.23 -0.35
N LEU A 75 -0.01 8.08 -1.23
CA LEU A 75 0.40 8.22 -2.63
C LEU A 75 0.83 9.65 -3.00
N GLY A 76 1.06 10.56 -2.04
CA GLY A 76 1.43 11.95 -2.33
C GLY A 76 2.70 12.07 -3.18
N TRP A 77 3.65 11.15 -3.02
CA TRP A 77 4.87 11.05 -3.84
C TRP A 77 4.58 10.80 -5.33
N PHE A 78 3.43 10.20 -5.65
CA PHE A 78 3.07 9.86 -7.03
C PHE A 78 2.82 11.09 -7.90
N ALA A 79 2.44 12.23 -7.31
CA ALA A 79 2.30 13.49 -8.04
C ALA A 79 3.64 13.96 -8.64
N GLU A 80 4.75 13.84 -7.89
CA GLU A 80 6.10 14.17 -8.38
C GLU A 80 6.55 13.18 -9.46
N ALA A 81 6.32 11.88 -9.24
CA ALA A 81 6.63 10.84 -10.22
C ALA A 81 5.84 11.06 -11.53
N MET A 82 4.55 11.38 -11.44
CA MET A 82 3.71 11.70 -12.60
C MET A 82 4.22 12.95 -13.34
N ALA A 83 4.58 14.02 -12.61
CA ALA A 83 5.13 15.22 -13.21
C ALA A 83 6.45 14.93 -13.95
N ALA A 84 7.36 14.19 -13.33
CA ALA A 84 8.65 13.81 -13.93
C ALA A 84 8.47 12.94 -15.19
N TYR A 85 7.53 11.99 -15.18
CA TYR A 85 7.30 11.08 -16.30
C TYR A 85 6.55 11.72 -17.46
N THR A 86 5.60 12.63 -17.20
CA THR A 86 4.73 13.22 -18.23
C THR A 86 5.15 14.61 -18.69
N GLY A 87 6.10 15.25 -17.99
CA GLY A 87 6.45 16.65 -18.22
C GLY A 87 5.39 17.67 -17.75
N LEU A 88 4.38 17.23 -17.00
CA LEU A 88 3.35 18.11 -16.43
C LEU A 88 3.92 18.97 -15.31
N ASP A 89 3.36 20.17 -15.11
CA ASP A 89 3.63 20.95 -13.90
C ASP A 89 3.20 20.16 -12.65
N GLY A 90 4.05 20.14 -11.62
CA GLY A 90 3.82 19.37 -10.39
C GLY A 90 2.54 19.77 -9.65
N ARG A 91 2.09 21.03 -9.78
CA ARG A 91 0.82 21.49 -9.19
C ARG A 91 -0.38 20.92 -9.93
N ILE A 92 -0.28 20.79 -11.26
CA ILE A 92 -1.32 20.15 -12.08
C ILE A 92 -1.38 18.67 -11.75
N ALA A 93 -0.25 17.99 -11.65
CA ALA A 93 -0.16 16.58 -11.24
C ALA A 93 -0.79 16.35 -9.86
N LEU A 94 -0.49 17.20 -8.88
CA LEU A 94 -1.08 17.14 -7.54
C LEU A 94 -2.59 17.38 -7.57
N LEU A 95 -3.08 18.36 -8.34
CA LEU A 95 -4.50 18.63 -8.49
C LEU A 95 -5.25 17.45 -9.11
N LEU A 96 -4.67 16.82 -10.14
CA LEU A 96 -5.23 15.61 -10.76
C LEU A 96 -5.33 14.46 -9.74
N LEU A 97 -4.30 14.26 -8.91
CA LEU A 97 -4.31 13.25 -7.86
C LEU A 97 -5.41 13.51 -6.82
N ILE A 98 -5.60 14.76 -6.40
CA ILE A 98 -6.66 15.17 -5.46
C ILE A 98 -8.05 14.92 -6.07
N VAL A 99 -8.27 15.31 -7.32
CA VAL A 99 -9.56 15.13 -8.00
C VAL A 99 -9.86 13.64 -8.23
N ALA A 100 -8.84 12.85 -8.54
CA ALA A 100 -8.97 11.41 -8.74
C ALA A 100 -9.13 10.61 -7.43
N ALA A 101 -8.77 11.18 -6.27
CA ALA A 101 -8.71 10.47 -5.00
C ALA A 101 -9.97 9.65 -4.64
N PRO A 102 -11.22 10.13 -4.81
CA PRO A 102 -12.41 9.33 -4.54
C PRO A 102 -12.58 8.12 -5.47
N LEU A 103 -12.01 8.18 -6.68
CA LEU A 103 -12.01 7.08 -7.65
C LEU A 103 -10.86 6.10 -7.35
N LEU A 104 -9.74 6.60 -6.87
CA LEU A 104 -8.59 5.78 -6.47
C LEU A 104 -8.84 5.04 -5.16
N GLN A 105 -9.71 5.58 -4.28
CA GLN A 105 -10.02 5.02 -2.97
C GLN A 105 -11.54 4.78 -2.77
N PRO A 106 -12.22 4.03 -3.67
CA PRO A 106 -13.67 3.82 -3.63
C PRO A 106 -14.11 3.05 -2.37
N GLN A 107 -13.23 2.26 -1.76
CA GLN A 107 -13.50 1.53 -0.54
C GLN A 107 -13.86 2.46 0.64
N ILE A 108 -13.29 3.67 0.69
CA ILE A 108 -13.60 4.66 1.74
C ILE A 108 -15.04 5.17 1.59
N LEU A 109 -15.45 5.42 0.35
CA LEU A 109 -16.84 5.80 0.04
C LEU A 109 -17.81 4.68 0.37
N ALA A 110 -17.53 3.46 -0.10
CA ALA A 110 -18.35 2.28 0.17
C ALA A 110 -18.50 2.03 1.67
N PHE A 111 -17.39 2.09 2.43
CA PHE A 111 -17.38 1.94 3.88
C PHE A 111 -18.27 2.98 4.58
N ALA A 112 -18.09 4.26 4.29
CA ALA A 112 -18.82 5.33 4.98
C ALA A 112 -20.32 5.32 4.65
N LEU A 113 -20.67 5.14 3.37
CA LEU A 113 -22.06 5.12 2.91
C LEU A 113 -22.79 3.88 3.41
N LEU A 114 -22.16 2.70 3.35
CA LEU A 114 -22.75 1.47 3.88
C LEU A 114 -22.92 1.54 5.40
N ARG A 115 -21.92 2.08 6.13
CA ARG A 115 -22.04 2.32 7.56
C ARG A 115 -23.24 3.21 7.88
N ARG A 116 -23.45 4.30 7.13
CA ARG A 116 -24.61 5.19 7.28
C ARG A 116 -25.94 4.47 6.98
N ALA A 117 -25.97 3.62 5.95
CA ALA A 117 -27.17 2.88 5.56
C ALA A 117 -27.60 1.82 6.56
N LEU A 118 -26.63 1.16 7.22
CA LEU A 118 -26.87 0.00 8.05
C LEU A 118 -26.80 0.27 9.56
N ALA A 119 -26.31 1.42 9.99
CA ALA A 119 -26.08 1.72 11.41
C ALA A 119 -27.33 1.66 12.31
N GLU A 120 -28.51 1.90 11.74
CA GLU A 120 -29.79 1.81 12.46
C GLU A 120 -30.44 0.42 12.38
N ARG A 121 -29.92 -0.46 11.50
CA ARG A 121 -30.48 -1.78 11.21
C ARG A 121 -29.68 -2.91 11.83
N LEU A 122 -28.39 -2.73 12.02
CA LEU A 122 -27.46 -3.74 12.48
C LEU A 122 -26.86 -3.37 13.85
N GLY A 123 -26.62 -4.40 14.66
CA GLY A 123 -25.78 -4.24 15.87
C GLY A 123 -24.31 -3.98 15.51
N ALA A 124 -23.51 -3.65 16.52
CA ALA A 124 -22.13 -3.21 16.34
C ALA A 124 -21.27 -4.23 15.57
N LEU A 125 -21.29 -5.50 15.94
CA LEU A 125 -20.47 -6.54 15.30
C LEU A 125 -20.89 -6.84 13.86
N PRO A 126 -22.19 -7.13 13.54
CA PRO A 126 -22.62 -7.29 12.15
C PRO A 126 -22.34 -6.06 11.27
N LEU A 127 -22.49 -4.85 11.83
CA LEU A 127 -22.16 -3.62 11.12
C LEU A 127 -20.66 -3.55 10.81
N ALA A 128 -19.80 -3.82 11.81
CA ALA A 128 -18.36 -3.82 11.63
C ALA A 128 -17.93 -4.83 10.55
N LEU A 129 -18.46 -6.05 10.59
CA LEU A 129 -18.17 -7.06 9.58
C LEU A 129 -18.63 -6.61 8.18
N ALA A 130 -19.86 -6.10 8.05
CA ALA A 130 -20.41 -5.69 6.76
C ALA A 130 -19.58 -4.56 6.10
N VAL A 131 -19.23 -3.52 6.87
CA VAL A 131 -18.49 -2.37 6.31
C VAL A 131 -17.02 -2.71 6.05
N SER A 132 -16.40 -3.53 6.89
CA SER A 132 -15.03 -4.00 6.65
C SER A 132 -14.96 -4.94 5.44
N SER A 133 -15.92 -5.83 5.28
CA SER A 133 -16.04 -6.69 4.09
C SER A 133 -16.27 -5.89 2.81
N ALA A 134 -17.10 -4.83 2.87
CA ALA A 134 -17.30 -3.95 1.72
C ALA A 134 -16.02 -3.19 1.34
N TRP A 135 -15.23 -2.74 2.33
CA TRP A 135 -13.91 -2.15 2.07
C TRP A 135 -13.01 -3.13 1.34
N VAL A 136 -12.83 -4.34 1.88
CA VAL A 136 -11.98 -5.38 1.30
C VAL A 136 -12.48 -5.82 -0.07
N ALA A 137 -13.79 -5.96 -0.26
CA ALA A 137 -14.38 -6.26 -1.56
C ALA A 137 -14.06 -5.19 -2.60
N CYS A 138 -14.12 -3.90 -2.24
CA CYS A 138 -13.70 -2.82 -3.13
C CYS A 138 -12.21 -2.87 -3.43
N GLU A 139 -11.34 -3.15 -2.44
CA GLU A 139 -9.90 -3.30 -2.67
C GLU A 139 -9.59 -4.43 -3.67
N TRP A 140 -10.41 -5.47 -3.71
CA TRP A 140 -10.20 -6.65 -4.55
C TRP A 140 -10.87 -6.55 -5.92
N MET A 141 -12.08 -5.96 -5.99
CA MET A 141 -12.88 -5.93 -7.22
C MET A 141 -12.62 -4.71 -8.10
N VAL A 142 -12.18 -3.59 -7.52
CA VAL A 142 -11.93 -2.36 -8.28
C VAL A 142 -10.47 -2.32 -8.70
N PRO A 143 -10.17 -2.23 -10.01
CA PRO A 143 -8.81 -2.08 -10.49
C PRO A 143 -8.16 -0.83 -9.85
N LYS A 144 -7.02 -1.03 -9.20
CA LYS A 144 -6.22 0.04 -8.61
C LYS A 144 -5.01 0.34 -9.47
N LEU A 145 -4.61 1.60 -9.47
CA LEU A 145 -3.38 2.03 -10.15
C LEU A 145 -2.15 1.35 -9.53
N LEU A 146 -2.12 1.29 -8.20
CA LEU A 146 -1.15 0.55 -7.42
C LEU A 146 -1.92 -0.45 -6.57
N GLY A 147 -1.46 -1.68 -6.49
CA GLY A 147 -2.14 -2.76 -5.75
C GLY A 147 -2.11 -2.60 -4.22
N ASP A 148 -2.09 -1.35 -3.72
CA ASP A 148 -2.04 -1.03 -2.31
C ASP A 148 -3.33 -1.42 -1.57
N THR A 149 -3.19 -1.94 -0.35
CA THR A 149 -4.29 -2.20 0.58
C THR A 149 -3.91 -1.72 1.97
N LEU A 150 -4.90 -1.54 2.84
CA LEU A 150 -4.63 -1.17 4.23
C LEU A 150 -3.75 -2.21 4.94
N GLY A 151 -3.89 -3.50 4.60
CA GLY A 151 -3.09 -4.60 5.17
C GLY A 151 -1.61 -4.55 4.81
N HIS A 152 -1.22 -3.93 3.69
CA HIS A 152 0.20 -3.80 3.32
C HIS A 152 1.02 -2.98 4.31
N GLY A 153 0.44 -2.06 5.05
CA GLY A 153 1.17 -1.32 6.09
C GLY A 153 1.67 -2.20 7.25
N LEU A 154 1.24 -3.47 7.33
CA LEU A 154 1.79 -4.45 8.27
C LEU A 154 3.08 -5.12 7.78
N ILE A 155 3.62 -4.76 6.61
CA ILE A 155 4.78 -5.43 6.00
C ILE A 155 6.00 -5.42 6.92
N GLU A 156 6.24 -4.34 7.65
CA GLU A 156 7.33 -4.21 8.60
C GLU A 156 7.09 -4.96 9.93
N ALA A 157 5.86 -5.37 10.19
CA ALA A 157 5.48 -6.10 11.38
C ALA A 157 5.67 -7.61 11.18
N GLN A 158 6.90 -8.11 11.26
CA GLN A 158 7.28 -9.48 10.93
C GLN A 158 6.34 -10.54 11.53
N THR A 159 5.93 -10.38 12.77
CA THR A 159 5.00 -11.32 13.43
C THR A 159 3.56 -11.15 12.93
N LEU A 160 3.05 -9.92 12.85
CA LEU A 160 1.66 -9.68 12.48
C LEU A 160 1.36 -10.06 11.03
N ARG A 161 2.31 -9.81 10.12
CA ARG A 161 2.14 -10.11 8.69
C ARG A 161 2.07 -11.60 8.37
N GLN A 162 2.49 -12.49 9.29
CA GLN A 162 2.45 -13.94 9.05
C GLN A 162 1.03 -14.45 8.76
N ALA A 163 0.00 -13.78 9.29
CA ALA A 163 -1.38 -14.16 9.00
C ALA A 163 -1.81 -13.88 7.54
N ALA A 164 -0.95 -13.24 6.74
CA ALA A 164 -1.17 -13.10 5.30
C ALA A 164 -1.18 -14.45 4.56
N ASP A 165 -0.58 -15.51 5.10
CA ASP A 165 -0.64 -16.84 4.50
C ASP A 165 -2.04 -17.49 4.57
N LEU A 166 -2.92 -16.98 5.45
CA LEU A 166 -4.31 -17.46 5.59
C LEU A 166 -5.28 -16.79 4.61
N GLY A 167 -5.03 -15.53 4.22
CA GLY A 167 -5.97 -14.79 3.37
C GLY A 167 -5.38 -13.52 2.75
N GLY A 168 -4.07 -13.48 2.60
CA GLY A 168 -3.36 -12.37 1.97
C GLY A 168 -3.47 -11.04 2.73
N ALA A 169 -3.09 -9.97 2.06
CA ALA A 169 -3.25 -8.60 2.56
C ALA A 169 -4.72 -8.22 2.81
N ALA A 170 -5.66 -8.90 2.13
CA ALA A 170 -7.10 -8.71 2.30
C ALA A 170 -7.56 -9.09 3.73
N LEU A 171 -7.11 -10.22 4.25
CA LEU A 171 -7.39 -10.62 5.63
C LEU A 171 -6.78 -9.63 6.63
N LEU A 172 -5.55 -9.19 6.38
CA LEU A 172 -4.91 -8.19 7.23
C LEU A 172 -5.67 -6.86 7.22
N SER A 173 -6.13 -6.38 6.05
CA SER A 173 -7.02 -5.20 5.95
C SER A 173 -8.29 -5.39 6.77
N LEU A 174 -8.95 -6.54 6.66
CA LEU A 174 -10.17 -6.85 7.41
C LEU A 174 -9.93 -6.75 8.93
N LEU A 175 -8.88 -7.38 9.44
CA LEU A 175 -8.56 -7.41 10.86
C LEU A 175 -8.19 -6.03 11.40
N VAL A 176 -7.41 -5.25 10.66
CA VAL A 176 -7.09 -3.85 10.98
C VAL A 176 -8.35 -3.01 11.08
N LEU A 177 -9.27 -3.13 10.12
CA LEU A 177 -10.55 -2.41 10.11
C LEU A 177 -11.43 -2.80 11.30
N LEU A 178 -11.53 -4.09 11.60
CA LEU A 178 -12.30 -4.58 12.75
C LEU A 178 -11.80 -4.02 14.07
N VAL A 179 -10.48 -3.94 14.27
CA VAL A 179 -9.88 -3.33 15.47
C VAL A 179 -10.18 -1.84 15.55
N ASN A 180 -10.01 -1.07 14.45
CA ASN A 180 -10.35 0.35 14.41
C ASN A 180 -11.83 0.60 14.75
N LEU A 181 -12.75 -0.19 14.19
CA LEU A 181 -14.19 -0.09 14.45
C LEU A 181 -14.53 -0.48 15.89
N ALA A 182 -13.94 -1.57 16.39
CA ALA A 182 -14.15 -2.02 17.76
C ALA A 182 -13.66 -0.97 18.76
N LEU A 183 -12.50 -0.40 18.53
CA LEU A 183 -11.96 0.65 19.40
C LEU A 183 -12.81 1.92 19.34
N ALA A 184 -13.25 2.32 18.14
CA ALA A 184 -14.17 3.46 18.00
C ALA A 184 -15.49 3.23 18.75
N GLU A 185 -16.06 2.02 18.69
CA GLU A 185 -17.29 1.67 19.40
C GLU A 185 -17.08 1.61 20.92
N ALA A 186 -15.94 1.10 21.39
CA ALA A 186 -15.59 1.06 22.80
C ALA A 186 -15.42 2.46 23.42
N LEU A 187 -14.97 3.44 22.64
CA LEU A 187 -14.76 4.83 23.07
C LEU A 187 -16.02 5.70 22.98
N ARG A 188 -17.12 5.18 22.45
CA ARG A 188 -18.38 5.94 22.39
C ARG A 188 -18.90 6.29 23.79
N ARG A 189 -19.25 7.55 23.98
CA ARG A 189 -19.71 8.07 25.28
C ARG A 189 -21.11 7.62 25.68
N ASP A 190 -21.95 7.30 24.68
CA ASP A 190 -23.36 6.86 24.83
C ASP A 190 -23.50 5.37 25.18
N ARG A 191 -22.40 4.64 25.34
CA ARG A 191 -22.37 3.22 25.68
C ARG A 191 -22.12 2.99 27.16
N ASP A 192 -22.86 2.07 27.76
CA ASP A 192 -22.57 1.56 29.11
C ASP A 192 -21.36 0.59 29.09
N TRP A 193 -20.87 0.21 30.27
CA TRP A 193 -19.69 -0.63 30.39
C TRP A 193 -19.89 -2.05 29.78
N ARG A 194 -21.12 -2.60 29.86
CA ARG A 194 -21.43 -3.93 29.32
C ARG A 194 -21.40 -3.94 27.79
N GLN A 195 -21.91 -2.88 27.18
CA GLN A 195 -21.88 -2.70 25.73
C GLN A 195 -20.46 -2.50 25.18
N ARG A 196 -19.52 -2.08 26.01
CA ARG A 196 -18.09 -1.92 25.65
C ARG A 196 -17.29 -3.21 25.78
N LEU A 197 -17.77 -4.23 26.50
CA LEU A 197 -17.00 -5.46 26.74
C LEU A 197 -16.62 -6.18 25.44
N ILE A 198 -17.57 -6.42 24.54
CA ILE A 198 -17.29 -7.09 23.25
C ILE A 198 -16.37 -6.26 22.39
N PRO A 199 -16.58 -4.94 22.14
CA PRO A 199 -15.63 -4.10 21.44
C PRO A 199 -14.21 -4.12 22.04
N LEU A 200 -14.09 -3.98 23.35
CA LEU A 200 -12.78 -4.03 24.03
C LEU A 200 -12.11 -5.41 23.87
N ALA A 201 -12.88 -6.49 24.06
CA ALA A 201 -12.37 -7.83 23.86
C ALA A 201 -11.89 -8.03 22.41
N THR A 202 -12.63 -7.56 21.40
CA THR A 202 -12.24 -7.60 19.99
C THR A 202 -10.95 -6.83 19.74
N THR A 203 -10.82 -5.61 20.30
CA THR A 203 -9.64 -4.75 20.17
C THR A 203 -8.38 -5.44 20.69
N VAL A 204 -8.49 -6.24 21.74
CA VAL A 204 -7.37 -6.96 22.36
C VAL A 204 -7.15 -8.33 21.72
N ALA A 205 -8.22 -9.08 21.47
CA ALA A 205 -8.14 -10.47 20.98
C ALA A 205 -7.52 -10.57 19.58
N ILE A 206 -7.89 -9.68 18.65
CA ILE A 206 -7.36 -9.73 17.28
C ILE A 206 -5.85 -9.56 17.25
N PRO A 207 -5.23 -8.50 17.85
CA PRO A 207 -3.78 -8.38 17.90
C PRO A 207 -3.11 -9.55 18.62
N LEU A 208 -3.67 -10.06 19.72
CA LEU A 208 -3.11 -11.21 20.44
C LEU A 208 -3.14 -12.49 19.59
N LEU A 209 -4.22 -12.74 18.85
CA LEU A 209 -4.31 -13.86 17.92
C LEU A 209 -3.29 -13.74 16.78
N LEU A 210 -3.11 -12.53 16.22
CA LEU A 210 -2.10 -12.27 15.21
C LEU A 210 -0.68 -12.52 15.73
N ILE A 211 -0.37 -12.10 16.97
CA ILE A 211 0.92 -12.35 17.62
C ILE A 211 1.11 -13.85 17.83
N GLY A 212 0.14 -14.52 18.44
CA GLY A 212 0.23 -15.95 18.74
C GLY A 212 0.41 -16.80 17.48
N TYR A 213 -0.42 -16.54 16.45
CA TYR A 213 -0.29 -17.19 15.16
C TYR A 213 1.07 -16.91 14.51
N GLY A 214 1.47 -15.64 14.47
CA GLY A 214 2.71 -15.24 13.83
C GLY A 214 3.96 -15.82 14.51
N GLN A 215 3.99 -15.88 15.83
CA GLN A 215 5.10 -16.53 16.57
C GLN A 215 5.16 -18.03 16.28
N ALA A 216 4.01 -18.73 16.29
CA ALA A 216 3.95 -20.14 15.94
C ALA A 216 4.41 -20.39 14.50
N ARG A 217 4.00 -19.53 13.56
CA ARG A 217 4.40 -19.63 12.16
C ARG A 217 5.89 -19.41 11.95
N LEU A 218 6.46 -18.38 12.58
CA LEU A 218 7.90 -18.11 12.54
C LEU A 218 8.73 -19.26 13.15
N ALA A 219 8.26 -19.87 14.23
CA ALA A 219 8.91 -21.04 14.81
C ALA A 219 8.88 -22.25 13.86
N GLN A 220 7.76 -22.50 13.18
CA GLN A 220 7.66 -23.54 12.15
C GLN A 220 8.63 -23.28 10.99
N LEU A 221 8.70 -22.05 10.49
CA LEU A 221 9.62 -21.67 9.41
C LEU A 221 11.08 -21.84 9.85
N ALA A 222 11.43 -21.42 11.06
CA ALA A 222 12.80 -21.60 11.61
C ALA A 222 13.18 -23.06 11.67
N THR A 223 12.26 -23.96 12.08
CA THR A 223 12.48 -25.40 12.08
C THR A 223 12.68 -25.96 10.67
N ALA A 224 11.83 -25.56 9.72
CA ALA A 224 11.95 -25.99 8.34
C ALA A 224 13.25 -25.50 7.66
N MET A 225 13.69 -24.27 7.99
CA MET A 225 14.95 -23.71 7.47
C MET A 225 16.21 -24.29 8.17
N ALA A 226 16.06 -25.02 9.25
CA ALA A 226 17.19 -25.70 9.90
C ALA A 226 17.66 -26.95 9.12
N GLU A 227 16.82 -27.50 8.24
CA GLU A 227 17.24 -28.56 7.33
C GLU A 227 18.13 -28.00 6.22
N PRO A 228 19.23 -28.69 5.85
CA PRO A 228 20.08 -28.24 4.75
C PRO A 228 19.29 -28.20 3.45
N VAL A 229 19.07 -27.00 2.90
CA VAL A 229 18.51 -26.80 1.56
C VAL A 229 19.61 -26.28 0.64
N PRO A 230 19.59 -26.64 -0.66
CA PRO A 230 20.48 -26.02 -1.63
C PRO A 230 20.29 -24.51 -1.60
N MET A 231 21.36 -23.78 -1.31
CA MET A 231 21.35 -22.31 -1.30
C MET A 231 21.95 -21.82 -2.61
N VAL A 232 21.27 -20.91 -3.29
CA VAL A 232 21.78 -20.19 -4.46
C VAL A 232 22.08 -18.76 -4.04
N ARG A 233 23.28 -18.31 -4.33
CA ARG A 233 23.65 -16.91 -4.07
C ARG A 233 23.25 -16.07 -5.27
N ASP A 234 22.09 -15.42 -5.16
CA ASP A 234 21.59 -14.51 -6.17
C ASP A 234 22.09 -13.08 -5.94
N ALA A 235 22.25 -12.33 -7.04
CA ALA A 235 22.62 -10.93 -7.03
C ALA A 235 21.61 -10.11 -7.82
N PRO A 236 20.78 -9.29 -7.16
CA PRO A 236 19.97 -8.29 -7.84
C PRO A 236 20.86 -7.16 -8.39
N ILE A 237 20.79 -6.93 -9.69
CA ILE A 237 21.59 -5.93 -10.40
C ILE A 237 20.70 -4.75 -10.75
N GLN A 238 21.09 -3.54 -10.32
CA GLN A 238 20.38 -2.31 -10.61
C GLN A 238 21.37 -1.23 -11.07
N SER A 239 21.19 -0.71 -12.29
CA SER A 239 22.09 0.30 -12.87
C SER A 239 22.05 1.66 -12.18
N GLY A 240 20.93 1.99 -11.49
CA GLY A 240 20.69 3.30 -10.91
C GLY A 240 20.39 4.40 -11.94
N ILE A 241 20.16 4.07 -13.21
CA ILE A 241 19.78 5.03 -14.25
C ILE A 241 18.27 5.30 -14.12
N THR A 242 17.93 6.44 -13.49
CA THR A 242 16.54 6.80 -13.20
C THR A 242 15.91 7.68 -14.28
N ASP A 243 16.71 8.41 -15.07
CA ASP A 243 16.24 9.24 -16.17
C ASP A 243 16.71 8.68 -17.53
N TYR A 244 16.06 7.59 -17.95
CA TYR A 244 16.32 6.99 -19.26
C TYR A 244 15.92 7.91 -20.43
N ALA A 245 14.85 8.72 -20.26
CA ALA A 245 14.40 9.64 -21.29
C ALA A 245 15.42 10.74 -21.57
N GLY A 246 15.94 11.40 -20.52
CA GLY A 246 17.01 12.38 -20.64
C GLY A 246 18.31 11.79 -21.17
N LEU A 247 18.67 10.58 -20.75
CA LEU A 247 19.82 9.87 -21.33
C LEU A 247 19.64 9.66 -22.83
N ARG A 248 18.48 9.17 -23.27
CA ARG A 248 18.16 8.93 -24.69
C ARG A 248 18.18 10.22 -25.52
N GLU A 249 17.71 11.33 -24.96
CA GLU A 249 17.74 12.63 -25.62
C GLU A 249 19.18 13.15 -25.79
N SER A 250 20.05 12.91 -24.80
CA SER A 250 21.42 13.41 -24.79
C SER A 250 22.36 12.63 -25.72
N VAL A 251 22.24 11.29 -25.78
CA VAL A 251 23.19 10.42 -26.52
C VAL A 251 22.54 9.62 -27.66
N GLY A 252 21.25 9.69 -27.82
CA GLY A 252 20.48 8.89 -28.79
C GLY A 252 20.07 7.52 -28.27
N SER A 253 19.09 6.90 -28.93
CA SER A 253 18.47 5.66 -28.46
C SER A 253 19.43 4.47 -28.41
N HIS A 254 20.34 4.33 -29.38
CA HIS A 254 21.29 3.22 -29.44
C HIS A 254 22.30 3.31 -28.28
N ASP A 255 22.92 4.46 -28.10
CA ASP A 255 23.97 4.67 -27.10
C ASP A 255 23.40 4.67 -25.68
N ALA A 256 22.15 5.12 -25.51
CA ALA A 256 21.47 4.99 -24.24
C ALA A 256 21.28 3.52 -23.82
N VAL A 257 20.82 2.65 -24.73
CA VAL A 257 20.71 1.21 -24.49
C VAL A 257 22.09 0.60 -24.20
N ARG A 258 23.10 0.99 -24.98
CA ARG A 258 24.50 0.54 -24.80
C ARG A 258 24.98 0.85 -23.38
N GLN A 259 24.84 2.09 -22.93
CA GLN A 259 25.27 2.49 -21.58
C GLN A 259 24.54 1.72 -20.47
N VAL A 260 23.23 1.49 -20.65
CA VAL A 260 22.45 0.68 -19.68
C VAL A 260 22.97 -0.76 -19.62
N LEU A 261 23.21 -1.40 -20.77
CA LEU A 261 23.72 -2.77 -20.85
C LEU A 261 25.15 -2.87 -20.30
N ASP A 262 26.03 -1.97 -20.68
CA ASP A 262 27.42 -1.96 -20.21
C ASP A 262 27.45 -1.85 -18.67
N ARG A 263 26.61 -0.99 -18.10
CA ARG A 263 26.51 -0.87 -16.64
C ARG A 263 25.99 -2.16 -15.98
N HIS A 264 25.02 -2.84 -16.59
CA HIS A 264 24.54 -4.12 -16.06
C HIS A 264 25.60 -5.22 -16.19
N PHE A 265 26.34 -5.28 -17.29
CA PHE A 265 27.44 -6.24 -17.44
C PHE A 265 28.56 -5.99 -16.43
N GLU A 266 28.97 -4.72 -16.23
CA GLU A 266 29.96 -4.35 -15.23
C GLU A 266 29.55 -4.78 -13.81
N LEU A 267 28.34 -4.43 -13.39
CA LEU A 267 27.82 -4.79 -12.07
C LEU A 267 27.65 -6.31 -11.91
N SER A 268 27.22 -7.00 -12.96
CA SER A 268 27.09 -8.46 -12.98
C SER A 268 28.46 -9.12 -12.83
N GLN A 269 29.47 -8.61 -13.50
CA GLN A 269 30.83 -9.11 -13.36
C GLN A 269 31.38 -8.95 -11.95
N VAL A 270 31.17 -7.78 -11.33
CA VAL A 270 31.54 -7.54 -9.93
C VAL A 270 30.80 -8.51 -8.99
N ALA A 271 29.50 -8.73 -9.22
CA ALA A 271 28.70 -9.67 -8.43
C ALA A 271 29.25 -11.10 -8.50
N ILE A 272 29.63 -11.56 -9.68
CA ILE A 272 30.20 -12.90 -9.89
C ILE A 272 31.61 -13.00 -9.28
N GLU A 273 32.52 -12.08 -9.65
CA GLU A 273 33.94 -12.19 -9.32
C GLU A 273 34.26 -11.84 -7.87
N GLN A 274 33.57 -10.85 -7.29
CA GLN A 274 33.87 -10.38 -5.92
C GLN A 274 32.92 -10.97 -4.87
N HIS A 275 31.69 -11.32 -5.25
CA HIS A 275 30.68 -11.79 -4.32
C HIS A 275 30.25 -13.24 -4.57
N GLY A 276 30.76 -13.89 -5.61
CA GLY A 276 30.48 -15.27 -5.94
C GLY A 276 29.00 -15.54 -6.27
N ALA A 277 28.35 -14.63 -6.97
CA ALA A 277 26.97 -14.80 -7.37
C ALA A 277 26.81 -16.01 -8.31
N GLU A 278 25.81 -16.83 -8.04
CA GLU A 278 25.46 -18.05 -8.79
C GLU A 278 24.23 -17.83 -9.69
N ALA A 279 23.50 -16.72 -9.47
CA ALA A 279 22.41 -16.25 -10.31
C ALA A 279 22.38 -14.72 -10.33
N LEU A 280 21.95 -14.13 -11.45
CA LEU A 280 21.84 -12.69 -11.62
C LEU A 280 20.38 -12.32 -11.89
N LEU A 281 19.86 -11.35 -11.14
CA LEU A 281 18.51 -10.84 -11.33
C LEU A 281 18.59 -9.37 -11.79
N TRP A 282 18.39 -9.14 -13.08
CA TRP A 282 18.33 -7.78 -13.61
C TRP A 282 16.97 -7.16 -13.34
N SER A 283 16.96 -5.85 -13.05
CA SER A 283 15.72 -5.12 -12.84
C SER A 283 14.84 -5.10 -14.08
N GLU A 284 13.52 -4.93 -13.89
CA GLU A 284 12.57 -4.77 -15.01
C GLU A 284 12.94 -3.55 -15.87
N THR A 285 12.64 -3.64 -17.15
CA THR A 285 12.81 -2.55 -18.14
C THR A 285 14.28 -2.12 -18.38
N VAL A 286 15.23 -2.98 -18.06
CA VAL A 286 16.65 -2.77 -18.40
C VAL A 286 16.88 -2.77 -19.90
N TYR A 287 16.06 -3.51 -20.63
CA TYR A 287 16.19 -3.73 -22.05
C TYR A 287 14.89 -3.31 -22.76
N PRO A 288 14.95 -2.37 -23.71
CA PRO A 288 13.75 -1.72 -24.28
C PRO A 288 12.96 -2.57 -25.26
N THR A 289 13.42 -3.79 -25.56
CA THR A 289 12.72 -4.74 -26.42
C THR A 289 12.60 -6.11 -25.73
N PRO A 290 11.57 -6.92 -26.06
CA PRO A 290 11.48 -8.28 -25.52
C PRO A 290 12.69 -9.11 -25.98
N PHE A 291 13.44 -9.64 -25.01
CA PHE A 291 14.57 -10.54 -25.27
C PHE A 291 14.11 -11.75 -26.08
N GLY A 292 14.86 -12.10 -27.14
CA GLY A 292 14.52 -13.19 -28.04
C GLY A 292 13.53 -12.85 -29.16
N ASN A 293 12.99 -11.63 -29.18
CA ASN A 293 12.13 -11.12 -30.25
C ASN A 293 12.52 -9.68 -30.64
N PRO A 294 13.75 -9.48 -31.16
CA PRO A 294 14.27 -8.16 -31.46
C PRO A 294 13.51 -7.54 -32.65
N LYS A 295 13.23 -6.23 -32.56
CA LYS A 295 12.54 -5.45 -33.59
C LYS A 295 13.50 -4.72 -34.56
N SER A 296 14.81 -4.86 -34.35
CA SER A 296 15.86 -4.22 -35.17
C SER A 296 17.13 -5.07 -35.17
N GLU A 297 18.04 -4.81 -36.13
CA GLU A 297 19.36 -5.45 -36.15
C GLU A 297 20.20 -5.12 -34.92
N ALA A 298 20.15 -3.88 -34.43
CA ALA A 298 20.80 -3.49 -33.20
C ALA A 298 20.24 -4.26 -31.99
N GLY A 299 18.92 -4.47 -31.92
CA GLY A 299 18.28 -5.30 -30.90
C GLY A 299 18.76 -6.75 -30.95
N ALA A 300 18.91 -7.32 -32.14
CA ALA A 300 19.43 -8.67 -32.32
C ALA A 300 20.91 -8.79 -31.90
N ALA A 301 21.71 -7.76 -32.15
CA ALA A 301 23.10 -7.69 -31.66
C ALA A 301 23.17 -7.64 -30.13
N PHE A 302 22.35 -6.82 -29.47
CA PHE A 302 22.26 -6.77 -28.00
C PHE A 302 21.79 -8.10 -27.39
N ASP A 303 20.78 -8.76 -28.00
CA ASP A 303 20.36 -10.10 -27.57
C ASP A 303 21.50 -11.13 -27.65
N ALA A 304 22.28 -11.09 -28.71
CA ALA A 304 23.43 -11.97 -28.90
C ALA A 304 24.52 -11.71 -27.86
N GLU A 305 24.76 -10.47 -27.52
CA GLU A 305 25.74 -10.07 -26.51
C GLU A 305 25.34 -10.50 -25.11
N ILE A 306 24.06 -10.34 -24.71
CA ILE A 306 23.54 -10.86 -23.45
C ILE A 306 23.74 -12.38 -23.37
N ARG A 307 23.40 -13.12 -24.44
CA ARG A 307 23.62 -14.57 -24.47
C ARG A 307 25.09 -14.94 -24.36
N ALA A 308 25.96 -14.24 -25.07
CA ALA A 308 27.41 -14.45 -24.99
C ALA A 308 27.95 -14.19 -23.57
N PHE A 309 27.49 -13.14 -22.91
CA PHE A 309 27.85 -12.83 -21.53
C PHE A 309 27.45 -13.98 -20.58
N VAL A 310 26.19 -14.42 -20.63
CA VAL A 310 25.69 -15.52 -19.81
C VAL A 310 26.47 -16.82 -20.06
N GLN A 311 26.71 -17.15 -21.35
CA GLN A 311 27.48 -18.36 -21.72
C GLN A 311 28.93 -18.28 -21.23
N ALA A 312 29.58 -17.13 -21.38
CA ALA A 312 30.98 -16.96 -20.97
C ALA A 312 31.17 -17.02 -19.46
N ARG A 313 30.18 -16.60 -18.68
CA ARG A 313 30.24 -16.58 -17.22
C ARG A 313 29.68 -17.83 -16.57
N GLY A 314 28.85 -18.61 -17.28
CA GLY A 314 28.21 -19.81 -16.76
C GLY A 314 27.21 -19.54 -15.62
N VAL A 315 26.74 -18.30 -15.51
CA VAL A 315 25.80 -17.83 -14.47
C VAL A 315 24.53 -17.36 -15.16
N PRO A 316 23.36 -17.95 -14.85
CA PRO A 316 22.09 -17.57 -15.42
C PRO A 316 21.59 -16.21 -14.92
#